data_f07f451009209b6dabd807903ce068e1
#
_entry.id   f07f451009209b6dabd807903ce068e1
#
_cell.length_a   1.000
_cell.length_b   1.000
_cell.length_c   1.000
_cell.angle_alpha   90.00
_cell.angle_beta   90.00
_cell.angle_gamma   90.00
#
_symmetry.space_group_name_H-M   'P 1'
#
loop_
_entity.id
_entity.type
_entity.pdbx_description
1 polymer ?
#
loop_
_entity_poly.entity_id
_entity_poly.type
_entity_poly.pdbx_seq_one_letter_code
_entity_poly.pdbx_strand_id
1 'polypeptide(L)'
;MTPRRVLAAVALAAVAATRVEPYYLKMPFADRDALAKSVVPLPDSQWPQYPQFLAAVRARTAPGDSIAIVIPPSAPREMYPHAYYRASYFLAGREALPVTDPRTGEPIPANASAARYVAVFGDAPAPGELLWKGEGGALYRR
;
A
#
# COMPACT_ATOMS: atom_id res chain seq x y z
N MET A 1 -41.65 -13.92 -5.59
CA MET A 1 -41.06 -12.63 -6.08
C MET A 1 -42.01 -12.04 -7.10
N THR A 2 -42.37 -10.78 -6.99
CA THR A 2 -43.26 -10.10 -7.93
C THR A 2 -42.51 -9.86 -9.26
N PRO A 3 -43.19 -9.97 -10.44
CA PRO A 3 -42.52 -9.79 -11.74
C PRO A 3 -41.78 -8.44 -11.88
N ARG A 4 -42.24 -7.41 -11.19
CA ARG A 4 -41.55 -6.09 -11.13
C ARG A 4 -40.17 -6.16 -10.49
N ARG A 5 -39.96 -6.98 -9.44
CA ARG A 5 -38.67 -7.14 -8.78
C ARG A 5 -37.68 -7.91 -9.63
N VAL A 6 -38.15 -8.86 -10.41
CA VAL A 6 -37.32 -9.60 -11.38
C VAL A 6 -36.85 -8.68 -12.52
N LEU A 7 -37.76 -7.85 -13.05
CA LEU A 7 -37.41 -6.87 -14.09
C LEU A 7 -36.41 -5.82 -13.60
N ALA A 8 -36.57 -5.34 -12.39
CA ALA A 8 -35.63 -4.38 -11.79
C ALA A 8 -34.25 -5.01 -11.56
N ALA A 9 -34.17 -6.26 -11.11
CA ALA A 9 -32.91 -6.97 -10.91
C ALA A 9 -32.20 -7.24 -12.25
N VAL A 10 -32.94 -7.61 -13.29
CA VAL A 10 -32.39 -7.82 -14.66
C VAL A 10 -31.91 -6.50 -15.25
N ALA A 11 -32.65 -5.39 -15.09
CA ALA A 11 -32.20 -4.07 -15.54
C ALA A 11 -30.95 -3.58 -14.80
N LEU A 12 -30.86 -3.80 -13.48
CA LEU A 12 -29.66 -3.46 -12.71
C LEU A 12 -28.46 -4.31 -13.13
N ALA A 13 -28.64 -5.60 -13.37
CA ALA A 13 -27.61 -6.49 -13.86
C ALA A 13 -27.13 -6.11 -15.27
N ALA A 14 -28.04 -5.71 -16.16
CA ALA A 14 -27.70 -5.22 -17.50
C ALA A 14 -26.92 -3.89 -17.44
N VAL A 15 -27.31 -2.94 -16.58
CA VAL A 15 -26.59 -1.68 -16.38
C VAL A 15 -25.23 -1.93 -15.74
N ALA A 16 -25.14 -2.83 -14.77
CA ALA A 16 -23.85 -3.23 -14.19
C ALA A 16 -22.95 -3.89 -15.22
N ALA A 17 -23.45 -4.80 -16.04
CA ALA A 17 -22.70 -5.44 -17.11
C ALA A 17 -22.17 -4.41 -18.13
N THR A 18 -23.00 -3.45 -18.59
CA THR A 18 -22.58 -2.44 -19.58
C THR A 18 -21.59 -1.42 -19.02
N ARG A 19 -21.54 -1.20 -17.69
CA ARG A 19 -20.58 -0.28 -17.04
C ARG A 19 -19.31 -0.97 -16.58
N VAL A 20 -19.38 -2.26 -16.25
CA VAL A 20 -18.25 -3.05 -15.75
C VAL A 20 -17.46 -3.71 -16.89
N GLU A 21 -18.14 -4.04 -17.98
CA GLU A 21 -17.57 -4.76 -19.13
C GLU A 21 -16.37 -4.09 -19.81
N PRO A 22 -16.31 -2.74 -20.03
CA PRO A 22 -15.14 -2.18 -20.69
C PRO A 22 -13.87 -2.22 -19.84
N TYR A 23 -13.98 -2.31 -18.53
CA TYR A 23 -12.82 -2.27 -17.63
C TYR A 23 -12.31 -3.66 -17.24
N TYR A 24 -13.20 -4.64 -17.04
CA TYR A 24 -12.85 -5.95 -16.50
C TYR A 24 -12.74 -7.06 -17.54
N LEU A 25 -13.45 -6.97 -18.67
CA LEU A 25 -13.36 -7.97 -19.74
C LEU A 25 -12.21 -7.68 -20.73
N LYS A 26 -11.68 -6.45 -20.73
CA LYS A 26 -10.44 -6.12 -21.45
C LYS A 26 -9.17 -6.38 -20.64
N MET A 27 -9.28 -6.71 -19.35
CA MET A 27 -8.14 -7.31 -18.65
C MET A 27 -7.97 -8.73 -19.19
N PRO A 28 -6.93 -9.01 -19.98
CA PRO A 28 -6.68 -10.37 -20.44
C PRO A 28 -6.56 -11.28 -19.22
N PHE A 29 -7.11 -12.48 -19.30
CA PHE A 29 -7.04 -13.49 -18.22
C PHE A 29 -5.59 -13.84 -17.81
N ALA A 30 -4.59 -13.43 -18.58
CA ALA A 30 -3.18 -13.39 -18.22
C ALA A 30 -2.91 -12.60 -16.92
N ASP A 31 -3.77 -11.66 -16.54
CA ASP A 31 -3.58 -10.88 -15.29
C ASP A 31 -4.10 -11.56 -14.02
N ARG A 32 -4.78 -12.72 -14.11
CA ARG A 32 -5.02 -13.53 -12.90
C ARG A 32 -3.72 -14.06 -12.31
N ASP A 33 -2.78 -14.43 -13.16
CA ASP A 33 -1.42 -14.78 -12.73
C ASP A 33 -0.62 -13.54 -12.29
N ALA A 34 -0.85 -12.38 -12.89
CA ALA A 34 -0.27 -11.12 -12.43
C ALA A 34 -0.88 -10.67 -11.09
N LEU A 35 -2.18 -10.86 -10.85
CA LEU A 35 -2.81 -10.62 -9.55
C LEU A 35 -2.33 -11.63 -8.49
N ALA A 36 -2.21 -12.91 -8.84
CA ALA A 36 -1.63 -13.92 -7.95
C ALA A 36 -0.14 -13.65 -7.70
N LYS A 37 0.59 -13.18 -8.71
CA LYS A 37 1.99 -12.72 -8.60
C LYS A 37 2.12 -11.38 -7.92
N SER A 38 1.08 -10.53 -7.88
CA SER A 38 1.10 -9.24 -7.16
C SER A 38 1.08 -9.43 -5.63
N VAL A 39 0.77 -10.62 -5.15
CA VAL A 39 0.98 -11.02 -3.75
C VAL A 39 2.46 -11.31 -3.48
N VAL A 40 3.25 -11.59 -4.51
CA VAL A 40 4.71 -11.71 -4.42
C VAL A 40 5.29 -10.32 -4.63
N PRO A 41 6.23 -9.86 -3.77
CA PRO A 41 6.88 -8.56 -3.93
C PRO A 41 7.60 -8.51 -5.29
N LEU A 42 6.96 -7.92 -6.30
CA LEU A 42 7.61 -7.69 -7.59
C LEU A 42 8.59 -6.52 -7.45
N PRO A 43 9.79 -6.61 -8.05
CA PRO A 43 10.73 -5.51 -8.08
C PRO A 43 10.08 -4.25 -8.65
N ASP A 44 10.25 -3.13 -7.96
CA ASP A 44 9.91 -1.82 -8.50
C ASP A 44 11.05 -1.36 -9.41
N SER A 45 10.72 -0.86 -10.60
CA SER A 45 11.76 -0.40 -11.53
C SER A 45 12.56 0.79 -10.98
N GLN A 46 11.95 1.60 -10.12
CA GLN A 46 12.59 2.78 -9.51
C GLN A 46 13.12 2.47 -8.11
N TRP A 47 12.43 1.63 -7.35
CA TRP A 47 12.84 1.18 -6.01
C TRP A 47 12.72 -0.34 -5.90
N PRO A 48 13.64 -1.10 -6.51
CA PRO A 48 13.53 -2.57 -6.58
C PRO A 48 13.51 -3.25 -5.20
N GLN A 49 14.03 -2.59 -4.17
CA GLN A 49 14.06 -3.11 -2.80
C GLN A 49 12.80 -2.74 -1.98
N TYR A 50 11.97 -1.81 -2.45
CA TYR A 50 10.83 -1.32 -1.68
C TYR A 50 9.76 -2.39 -1.39
N PRO A 51 9.38 -3.26 -2.33
CA PRO A 51 8.46 -4.37 -2.06
C PRO A 51 9.00 -5.37 -1.02
N GLN A 52 10.29 -5.71 -1.08
CA GLN A 52 10.93 -6.60 -0.12
C GLN A 52 10.99 -5.97 1.28
N PHE A 53 11.30 -4.67 1.35
CA PHE A 53 11.24 -3.90 2.58
C PHE A 53 9.83 -3.95 3.19
N LEU A 54 8.78 -3.66 2.43
CA LEU A 54 7.40 -3.73 2.90
C LEU A 54 6.99 -5.14 3.35
N ALA A 55 7.44 -6.17 2.65
CA ALA A 55 7.22 -7.56 3.05
C ALA A 55 7.89 -7.88 4.40
N ALA A 56 9.12 -7.38 4.62
CA ALA A 56 9.84 -7.55 5.88
C ALA A 56 9.15 -6.82 7.04
N VAL A 57 8.63 -5.61 6.82
CA VAL A 57 7.80 -4.85 7.78
C VAL A 57 6.53 -5.62 8.11
N ARG A 58 5.82 -6.11 7.08
CA ARG A 58 4.59 -6.89 7.26
C ARG A 58 4.80 -8.15 8.09
N ALA A 59 5.89 -8.86 7.88
CA ALA A 59 6.21 -10.08 8.62
C ALA A 59 6.48 -9.84 10.11
N ARG A 60 6.76 -8.60 10.52
CA ARG A 60 7.16 -8.22 11.89
C ARG A 60 6.12 -7.40 12.63
N THR A 61 5.01 -7.11 11.98
CA THR A 61 3.89 -6.33 12.55
C THR A 61 2.60 -7.13 12.46
N ALA A 62 1.67 -6.88 13.38
CA ALA A 62 0.38 -7.56 13.42
C ALA A 62 -0.72 -6.74 12.71
N PRO A 63 -1.82 -7.36 12.27
CA PRO A 63 -3.02 -6.63 11.89
C PRO A 63 -3.49 -5.69 13.01
N GLY A 64 -3.88 -4.47 12.64
CA GLY A 64 -4.27 -3.41 13.59
C GLY A 64 -3.11 -2.54 14.10
N ASP A 65 -1.84 -2.91 13.85
CA ASP A 65 -0.71 -2.04 14.18
C ASP A 65 -0.69 -0.78 13.31
N SER A 66 -0.31 0.36 13.90
CA SER A 66 -0.06 1.62 13.20
C SER A 66 1.43 1.76 12.87
N ILE A 67 1.73 2.08 11.62
CA ILE A 67 3.08 2.10 11.07
C ILE A 67 3.31 3.42 10.34
N ALA A 68 4.20 4.26 10.86
CA ALA A 68 4.66 5.45 10.15
C ALA A 68 5.64 5.05 9.04
N ILE A 69 5.36 5.48 7.81
CA ILE A 69 6.19 5.19 6.64
C ILE A 69 7.08 6.39 6.35
N VAL A 70 8.37 6.21 6.52
CA VAL A 70 9.40 7.22 6.24
C VAL A 70 10.06 6.91 4.91
N ILE A 71 9.98 7.85 3.99
CA ILE A 71 10.64 7.80 2.68
C ILE A 71 11.84 8.77 2.73
N PRO A 72 13.00 8.43 2.14
CA PRO A 72 14.18 9.28 2.23
C PRO A 72 13.92 10.65 1.58
N PRO A 73 14.41 11.75 2.17
CA PRO A 73 14.24 13.10 1.62
C PRO A 73 14.85 13.29 0.22
N SER A 74 15.79 12.41 -0.15
CA SER A 74 16.41 12.37 -1.47
C SER A 74 15.51 11.79 -2.55
N ALA A 75 14.37 11.18 -2.18
CA ALA A 75 13.43 10.65 -3.16
C ALA A 75 12.73 11.78 -3.92
N PRO A 76 12.53 11.65 -5.23
CA PRO A 76 11.72 12.59 -5.99
C PRO A 76 10.31 12.74 -5.40
N ARG A 77 9.80 13.97 -5.35
CA ARG A 77 8.48 14.25 -4.70
C ARG A 77 7.33 13.47 -5.32
N GLU A 78 7.35 13.27 -6.62
CA GLU A 78 6.37 12.49 -7.36
C GLU A 78 6.33 11.01 -6.94
N MET A 79 7.36 10.53 -6.26
CA MET A 79 7.43 9.15 -5.75
C MET A 79 6.72 8.96 -4.40
N TYR A 80 6.48 10.02 -3.63
CA TYR A 80 5.81 9.89 -2.31
C TYR A 80 4.40 9.31 -2.40
N PRO A 81 3.51 9.79 -3.32
CA PRO A 81 2.20 9.16 -3.48
C PRO A 81 2.29 7.68 -3.82
N HIS A 82 3.18 7.32 -4.74
CA HIS A 82 3.39 5.95 -5.17
C HIS A 82 3.86 5.05 -4.02
N ALA A 83 4.87 5.49 -3.28
CA ALA A 83 5.39 4.76 -2.13
C ALA A 83 4.32 4.54 -1.06
N TYR A 84 3.56 5.58 -0.72
CA TYR A 84 2.52 5.50 0.28
C TYR A 84 1.37 4.58 -0.15
N TYR A 85 0.87 4.68 -1.39
CA TYR A 85 -0.16 3.77 -1.90
C TYR A 85 0.31 2.32 -1.89
N ARG A 86 1.54 2.06 -2.29
CA ARG A 86 2.13 0.72 -2.18
C ARG A 86 2.22 0.24 -0.75
N ALA A 87 2.70 1.08 0.18
CA ALA A 87 2.74 0.72 1.59
C ALA A 87 1.35 0.36 2.12
N SER A 88 0.33 1.15 1.83
CA SER A 88 -1.05 0.88 2.25
C SER A 88 -1.58 -0.45 1.70
N TYR A 89 -1.23 -0.78 0.47
CA TYR A 89 -1.62 -2.05 -0.15
C TYR A 89 -0.88 -3.26 0.46
N PHE A 90 0.46 -3.20 0.55
CA PHE A 90 1.26 -4.31 1.06
C PHE A 90 1.06 -4.54 2.57
N LEU A 91 0.76 -3.48 3.31
CA LEU A 91 0.49 -3.52 4.74
C LEU A 91 -1.02 -3.65 5.04
N ALA A 92 -1.81 -4.15 4.11
CA ALA A 92 -3.25 -4.32 4.29
C ALA A 92 -3.59 -5.00 5.63
N GLY A 93 -4.59 -4.45 6.34
CA GLY A 93 -4.94 -4.83 7.71
C GLY A 93 -4.15 -4.11 8.80
N ARG A 94 -3.19 -3.24 8.45
CA ARG A 94 -2.43 -2.33 9.31
C ARG A 94 -2.74 -0.90 8.91
N GLU A 95 -2.51 0.05 9.81
CA GLU A 95 -2.67 1.46 9.52
C GLU A 95 -1.32 2.03 9.05
N ALA A 96 -1.15 2.18 7.74
CA ALA A 96 0.03 2.83 7.16
C ALA A 96 -0.15 4.35 7.18
N LEU A 97 0.70 5.06 7.93
CA LEU A 97 0.63 6.51 8.13
C LEU A 97 1.76 7.21 7.36
N PRO A 98 1.47 8.15 6.44
CA PRO A 98 2.50 8.95 5.80
C PRO A 98 3.09 9.94 6.81
N VAL A 99 4.40 10.07 6.88
CA VAL A 99 5.06 11.12 7.68
C VAL A 99 5.31 12.38 6.87
N THR A 100 5.11 12.31 5.58
CA THR A 100 5.17 13.41 4.63
C THR A 100 3.90 13.39 3.80
N ASP A 101 3.26 14.54 3.64
CA ASP A 101 2.07 14.65 2.81
C ASP A 101 2.40 14.25 1.36
N PRO A 102 1.71 13.25 0.81
CA PRO A 102 2.01 12.75 -0.52
C PRO A 102 1.78 13.77 -1.64
N ARG A 103 1.01 14.84 -1.39
CA ARG A 103 0.66 15.86 -2.38
C ARG A 103 1.56 17.09 -2.28
N THR A 104 1.77 17.59 -1.06
CA THR A 104 2.52 18.83 -0.81
C THR A 104 4.00 18.59 -0.51
N GLY A 105 4.35 17.39 -0.03
CA GLY A 105 5.68 17.06 0.45
C GLY A 105 5.99 17.64 1.84
N GLU A 106 4.99 18.21 2.52
CA GLU A 106 5.16 18.76 3.86
C GLU A 106 5.18 17.67 4.93
N PRO A 107 5.98 17.84 6.01
CA PRO A 107 6.00 16.90 7.12
C PRO A 107 4.65 16.81 7.84
N ILE A 108 4.26 15.59 8.25
CA ILE A 108 3.10 15.33 9.12
C ILE A 108 3.59 14.75 10.46
N PRO A 109 4.07 15.60 11.40
CA PRO A 109 4.67 15.12 12.65
C PRO A 109 3.69 14.33 13.53
N ALA A 110 2.40 14.63 13.45
CA ALA A 110 1.35 13.94 14.20
C ALA A 110 1.31 12.44 13.86
N ASN A 111 1.43 12.09 12.58
CA ASN A 111 1.43 10.70 12.14
C ASN A 111 2.66 9.93 12.65
N ALA A 112 3.83 10.58 12.60
CA ALA A 112 5.05 9.99 13.17
C ALA A 112 4.91 9.74 14.67
N SER A 113 4.22 10.63 15.41
CA SER A 113 4.02 10.52 16.85
C SER A 113 2.96 9.49 17.24
N ALA A 114 1.93 9.32 16.43
CA ALA A 114 0.81 8.41 16.69
C ALA A 114 1.14 6.94 16.39
N ALA A 115 2.11 6.69 15.53
CA ALA A 115 2.44 5.34 15.09
C ALA A 115 3.17 4.53 16.19
N ARG A 116 2.78 3.26 16.34
CA ARG A 116 3.47 2.28 17.20
C ARG A 116 4.82 1.85 16.63
N TYR A 117 4.91 1.80 15.31
CA TYR A 117 6.12 1.44 14.57
C TYR A 117 6.53 2.54 13.60
N VAL A 118 7.82 2.63 13.34
CA VAL A 118 8.38 3.51 12.30
C VAL A 118 9.15 2.64 11.31
N ALA A 119 8.67 2.56 10.10
CA ALA A 119 9.30 1.84 8.99
C ALA A 119 10.01 2.85 8.10
N VAL A 120 11.33 2.79 8.06
CA VAL A 120 12.20 3.69 7.31
C VAL A 120 12.71 2.98 6.08
N PHE A 121 12.36 3.45 4.91
CA PHE A 121 12.99 3.02 3.66
C PHE A 121 14.27 3.81 3.43
N GLY A 122 15.39 3.13 3.20
CA GLY A 122 16.72 3.74 3.15
C GLY A 122 17.42 3.76 4.51
N ASP A 123 18.43 4.62 4.65
CA ASP A 123 19.34 4.63 5.80
C ASP A 123 19.09 5.77 6.82
N ALA A 124 17.94 6.44 6.75
CA ALA A 124 17.62 7.49 7.69
C ALA A 124 17.41 6.93 9.11
N PRO A 125 17.94 7.59 10.16
CA PRO A 125 17.65 7.18 11.53
C PRO A 125 16.21 7.51 11.92
N ALA A 126 15.63 6.70 12.81
CA ALA A 126 14.34 6.99 13.41
C ALA A 126 14.37 6.80 14.93
N PRO A 127 13.49 7.48 15.69
CA PRO A 127 13.39 7.29 17.12
C PRO A 127 12.76 5.93 17.45
N GLY A 128 13.23 5.30 18.52
CA GLY A 128 12.70 4.05 19.04
C GLY A 128 13.72 2.92 19.07
N GLU A 129 13.25 1.75 19.49
CA GLU A 129 14.01 0.51 19.52
C GLU A 129 14.12 -0.09 18.12
N LEU A 130 15.32 -0.33 17.64
CA LEU A 130 15.55 -1.00 16.36
C LEU A 130 15.11 -2.47 16.47
N LEU A 131 14.07 -2.87 15.76
CA LEU A 131 13.60 -4.26 15.68
C LEU A 131 14.21 -5.04 14.53
N TRP A 132 14.48 -4.36 13.43
CA TRP A 132 15.03 -4.97 12.24
C TRP A 132 15.71 -3.94 11.36
N LYS A 133 16.84 -4.34 10.79
CA LYS A 133 17.53 -3.63 9.71
C LYS A 133 17.90 -4.65 8.64
N GLY A 134 17.63 -4.32 7.39
CA GLY A 134 17.92 -5.19 6.26
C GLY A 134 18.02 -4.42 4.96
N GLU A 135 18.02 -5.17 3.86
CA GLU A 135 18.08 -4.60 2.54
C GLU A 135 16.88 -3.68 2.30
N GLY A 136 17.17 -2.44 1.94
CA GLY A 136 16.16 -1.40 1.66
C GLY A 136 15.67 -0.60 2.86
N GLY A 137 15.99 -0.94 4.12
CA GLY A 137 15.57 -0.10 5.25
C GLY A 137 15.57 -0.74 6.63
N ALA A 138 14.81 -0.14 7.55
CA ALA A 138 14.75 -0.54 8.96
C ALA A 138 13.33 -0.40 9.53
N LEU A 139 13.05 -1.15 10.61
CA LEU A 139 11.83 -1.07 11.40
C LEU A 139 12.18 -0.79 12.86
N TYR A 140 11.54 0.22 13.42
CA TYR A 140 11.69 0.63 14.82
C TYR A 140 10.35 0.49 15.56
N ARG A 141 10.40 0.19 16.85
CA ARG A 141 9.27 0.25 17.78
C ARG A 141 9.41 1.48 18.65
N ARG A 142 8.32 2.19 18.84
CA ARG A 142 8.25 3.34 19.76
C ARG A 142 7.77 2.93 21.14
#